data_06854fedbc52484bee98e3fe39c21ca5
#
_entry.id   06854fedbc52484bee98e3fe39c21ca5
#
_cell.length_a   1.000
_cell.length_b   1.000
_cell.length_c   1.000
_cell.angle_alpha   90.00
_cell.angle_beta   90.00
_cell.angle_gamma   90.00
#
_symmetry.space_group_name_H-M   'P 1'
#
loop_
_entity.id
_entity.type
_entity.pdbx_description
1 polymer ?
#
loop_
_entity_poly.entity_id
_entity_poly.type
_entity_poly.pdbx_seq_one_letter_code
_entity_poly.pdbx_strand_id
1 'polypeptide(L)'
;MTLVEAAGELDKNPRAAHYAPSAVYELNRAGVLEDVKAKGIHPDAVCWRNTDGSFIAGIRSRLDIEFPMVCLPLDQLDELLLEHFLRIPDAKILWRHKVVSIDQDDNEARVHIETPEGKSTLSADYVIGCDGANSQIRRSLFGDLNYPGETLSKQIIATNVSKQTNCAQTGLTRW
;
A
#
# COMPACT_ATOMS: atom_id res chain seq x y z
N MET A 1 -18.93 8.00 2.09
CA MET A 1 -17.67 7.87 1.27
C MET A 1 -17.75 6.63 0.41
N THR A 2 -17.29 6.72 -0.87
CA THR A 2 -17.32 5.56 -1.79
C THR A 2 -15.91 5.26 -2.27
N LEU A 3 -15.45 4.02 -2.11
CA LEU A 3 -14.23 3.50 -2.71
C LEU A 3 -14.60 2.73 -3.97
N VAL A 4 -13.89 2.98 -5.07
CA VAL A 4 -14.13 2.33 -6.37
C VAL A 4 -12.91 1.50 -6.72
N GLU A 5 -13.09 0.20 -6.92
CA GLU A 5 -12.01 -0.75 -7.18
C GLU A 5 -12.32 -1.60 -8.42
N ALA A 6 -11.36 -1.64 -9.33
CA ALA A 6 -11.48 -2.40 -10.57
C ALA A 6 -11.42 -3.93 -10.37
N ALA A 7 -10.66 -4.37 -9.38
CA ALA A 7 -10.61 -5.78 -9.01
C ALA A 7 -11.89 -6.24 -8.31
N GLY A 8 -12.08 -7.55 -8.21
CA GLY A 8 -13.21 -8.15 -7.50
C GLY A 8 -12.95 -8.41 -6.01
N GLU A 9 -11.71 -8.25 -5.58
CA GLU A 9 -11.25 -8.49 -4.21
C GLU A 9 -9.89 -7.82 -3.99
N LEU A 10 -9.41 -7.79 -2.75
CA LEU A 10 -8.07 -7.31 -2.42
C LEU A 10 -6.98 -8.15 -3.10
N ASP A 11 -5.90 -7.46 -3.52
CA ASP A 11 -4.72 -8.13 -4.09
C ASP A 11 -3.95 -8.86 -2.98
N LYS A 12 -3.80 -10.17 -3.13
CA LYS A 12 -3.05 -11.03 -2.19
C LYS A 12 -1.62 -11.32 -2.63
N ASN A 13 -1.15 -10.65 -3.68
CA ASN A 13 0.22 -10.82 -4.12
C ASN A 13 1.21 -10.27 -3.08
N PRO A 14 2.31 -10.97 -2.84
CA PRO A 14 3.35 -10.49 -1.93
C PRO A 14 3.90 -9.14 -2.40
N ARG A 15 3.93 -8.15 -1.50
CA ARG A 15 4.44 -6.80 -1.74
C ARG A 15 5.31 -6.33 -0.57
N ALA A 16 5.51 -5.02 -0.46
CA ALA A 16 6.21 -4.42 0.69
C ALA A 16 5.57 -4.84 2.02
N ALA A 17 6.42 -4.90 3.07
CA ALA A 17 5.98 -5.29 4.40
C ALA A 17 6.56 -4.39 5.50
N HIS A 18 7.38 -3.39 5.16
CA HIS A 18 8.11 -2.56 6.12
C HIS A 18 7.56 -1.13 6.12
N TYR A 19 7.11 -0.68 7.27
CA TYR A 19 6.58 0.66 7.49
C TYR A 19 7.53 1.43 8.39
N ALA A 20 8.19 2.44 7.82
CA ALA A 20 9.10 3.32 8.54
C ALA A 20 8.33 4.22 9.54
N PRO A 21 9.02 4.87 10.51
CA PRO A 21 8.38 5.70 11.52
C PRO A 21 7.37 6.72 10.99
N SER A 22 7.64 7.34 9.85
CA SER A 22 6.71 8.29 9.22
C SER A 22 5.40 7.64 8.76
N ALA A 23 5.47 6.42 8.20
CA ALA A 23 4.28 5.67 7.83
C ALA A 23 3.53 5.16 9.07
N VAL A 24 4.25 4.72 10.12
CA VAL A 24 3.65 4.29 11.39
C VAL A 24 2.91 5.45 12.07
N TYR A 25 3.46 6.67 11.99
CA TYR A 25 2.77 7.87 12.46
C TYR A 25 1.43 8.09 11.72
N GLU A 26 1.39 7.92 10.40
CA GLU A 26 0.15 8.05 9.63
C GLU A 26 -0.85 6.91 9.94
N LEU A 27 -0.38 5.68 10.18
CA LEU A 27 -1.24 4.58 10.64
C LEU A 27 -1.85 4.89 12.02
N ASN A 28 -1.11 5.57 12.90
CA ASN A 28 -1.64 6.06 14.18
C ASN A 28 -2.73 7.13 13.97
N ARG A 29 -2.49 8.10 13.08
CA ARG A 29 -3.49 9.13 12.74
C ARG A 29 -4.76 8.54 12.13
N ALA A 30 -4.63 7.46 11.36
CA ALA A 30 -5.76 6.71 10.81
C ALA A 30 -6.49 5.85 11.86
N GLY A 31 -5.95 5.75 13.09
CA GLY A 31 -6.56 4.96 14.17
C GLY A 31 -6.42 3.45 14.03
N VAL A 32 -5.50 2.96 13.18
CA VAL A 32 -5.33 1.53 12.89
C VAL A 32 -4.05 0.93 13.50
N LEU A 33 -3.20 1.76 14.12
CA LEU A 33 -1.85 1.36 14.54
C LEU A 33 -1.85 0.20 15.53
N GLU A 34 -2.76 0.17 16.49
CA GLU A 34 -2.77 -0.89 17.50
C GLU A 34 -3.09 -2.26 16.89
N ASP A 35 -3.99 -2.31 15.91
CA ASP A 35 -4.29 -3.53 15.18
C ASP A 35 -3.11 -3.97 14.30
N VAL A 36 -2.39 -3.00 13.69
CA VAL A 36 -1.16 -3.26 12.94
C VAL A 36 -0.06 -3.82 13.84
N LYS A 37 0.12 -3.26 15.04
CA LYS A 37 1.09 -3.78 16.04
C LYS A 37 0.72 -5.19 16.51
N ALA A 38 -0.56 -5.46 16.70
CA ALA A 38 -1.03 -6.77 17.16
C ALA A 38 -0.78 -7.89 16.14
N LYS A 39 -0.83 -7.59 14.85
CA LYS A 39 -0.59 -8.55 13.75
C LYS A 39 0.86 -8.54 13.26
N GLY A 40 1.56 -7.42 13.39
CA GLY A 40 2.89 -7.18 12.85
C GLY A 40 4.02 -7.56 13.81
N ILE A 41 5.23 -7.37 13.32
CA ILE A 41 6.46 -7.53 14.12
C ILE A 41 7.26 -6.23 14.11
N HIS A 42 8.03 -6.01 15.18
CA HIS A 42 8.99 -4.91 15.27
C HIS A 42 10.41 -5.45 15.03
N PRO A 43 11.01 -5.17 13.84
CA PRO A 43 12.37 -5.59 13.60
C PRO A 43 13.34 -4.75 14.43
N ASP A 44 14.27 -5.40 15.08
CA ASP A 44 15.32 -4.75 15.90
C ASP A 44 16.50 -4.26 15.05
N ALA A 45 16.66 -4.75 13.82
CA ALA A 45 17.70 -4.31 12.91
C ALA A 45 17.39 -4.66 11.45
N VAL A 46 18.06 -3.93 10.54
CA VAL A 46 18.20 -4.28 9.12
C VAL A 46 19.68 -4.38 8.81
N CYS A 47 20.10 -5.40 8.08
CA CYS A 47 21.50 -5.55 7.68
C CYS A 47 21.65 -5.97 6.23
N TRP A 48 22.81 -5.64 5.66
CA TRP A 48 23.27 -6.07 4.34
C TRP A 48 24.38 -7.08 4.51
N ARG A 49 24.33 -8.13 3.71
CA ARG A 49 25.33 -9.20 3.71
C ARG A 49 25.81 -9.50 2.30
N ASN A 50 27.01 -9.99 2.17
CA ASN A 50 27.53 -10.55 0.94
C ASN A 50 26.83 -11.89 0.63
N THR A 51 27.04 -12.41 -0.58
CA THR A 51 26.50 -13.70 -1.02
C THR A 51 27.02 -14.89 -0.23
N ASP A 52 28.22 -14.75 0.39
CA ASP A 52 28.81 -15.73 1.31
C ASP A 52 28.27 -15.63 2.75
N GLY A 53 27.34 -14.66 3.00
CA GLY A 53 26.74 -14.42 4.31
C GLY A 53 27.54 -13.47 5.21
N SER A 54 28.74 -13.00 4.81
CA SER A 54 29.52 -12.06 5.60
C SER A 54 28.80 -10.70 5.73
N PHE A 55 28.96 -10.06 6.89
CA PHE A 55 28.30 -8.80 7.21
C PHE A 55 28.96 -7.64 6.45
N ILE A 56 28.14 -6.79 5.83
CA ILE A 56 28.57 -5.56 5.15
C ILE A 56 28.29 -4.35 6.04
N ALA A 57 27.02 -4.15 6.37
CA ALA A 57 26.54 -3.00 7.13
C ALA A 57 25.17 -3.32 7.76
N GLY A 58 24.77 -2.53 8.74
CA GLY A 58 23.43 -2.65 9.33
C GLY A 58 23.05 -1.42 10.12
N ILE A 59 21.74 -1.27 10.32
CA ILE A 59 21.16 -0.20 11.11
C ILE A 59 20.25 -0.86 12.14
N ARG A 60 20.44 -0.53 13.42
CA ARG A 60 19.51 -0.92 14.48
C ARG A 60 18.27 -0.05 14.46
N SER A 61 17.13 -0.68 14.58
CA SER A 61 15.87 0.04 14.73
C SER A 61 15.83 0.77 16.07
N ARG A 62 15.32 1.99 16.05
CA ARG A 62 15.07 2.78 17.26
C ARG A 62 13.72 2.33 17.82
N LEU A 63 13.72 1.37 18.75
CA LEU A 63 12.51 0.89 19.43
C LEU A 63 12.09 1.79 20.60
N ASP A 64 12.95 2.74 20.95
CA ASP A 64 12.78 3.73 22.03
C ASP A 64 12.01 5.00 21.58
N ILE A 65 11.64 5.08 20.29
CA ILE A 65 10.83 6.19 19.75
C ILE A 65 9.34 5.87 19.82
N GLU A 66 8.51 6.89 19.77
CA GLU A 66 7.05 6.76 19.88
C GLU A 66 6.43 5.88 18.76
N PHE A 67 6.96 6.01 17.52
CA PHE A 67 6.50 5.28 16.35
C PHE A 67 7.63 4.46 15.73
N PRO A 68 8.05 3.34 16.36
CA PRO A 68 9.08 2.48 15.81
C PRO A 68 8.60 1.77 14.53
N MET A 69 9.55 1.38 13.68
CA MET A 69 9.27 0.59 12.48
C MET A 69 8.44 -0.65 12.83
N VAL A 70 7.44 -0.93 11.99
CA VAL A 70 6.66 -2.16 12.07
C VAL A 70 6.69 -2.87 10.72
N CYS A 71 6.67 -4.20 10.75
CA CYS A 71 6.55 -5.03 9.56
C CYS A 71 5.24 -5.82 9.62
N LEU A 72 4.44 -5.67 8.58
CA LEU A 72 3.23 -6.43 8.34
C LEU A 72 3.09 -6.61 6.83
N PRO A 73 2.86 -7.82 6.29
CA PRO A 73 2.60 -8.00 4.86
C PRO A 73 1.50 -7.05 4.36
N LEU A 74 1.67 -6.48 3.15
CA LEU A 74 0.76 -5.45 2.64
C LEU A 74 -0.66 -5.97 2.47
N ASP A 75 -0.83 -7.21 2.04
CA ASP A 75 -2.14 -7.87 1.93
C ASP A 75 -2.90 -7.90 3.26
N GLN A 76 -2.19 -8.14 4.37
CA GLN A 76 -2.78 -8.12 5.72
C GLN A 76 -3.08 -6.68 6.19
N LEU A 77 -2.25 -5.71 5.81
CA LEU A 77 -2.54 -4.31 6.09
C LEU A 77 -3.77 -3.86 5.30
N ASP A 78 -3.89 -4.24 4.04
CA ASP A 78 -5.02 -3.88 3.18
C ASP A 78 -6.34 -4.48 3.73
N GLU A 79 -6.33 -5.73 4.20
CA GLU A 79 -7.47 -6.35 4.89
C GLU A 79 -7.87 -5.54 6.13
N LEU A 80 -6.90 -5.17 6.96
CA LEU A 80 -7.14 -4.39 8.17
C LEU A 80 -7.68 -3.00 7.85
N LEU A 81 -7.11 -2.31 6.87
CA LEU A 81 -7.60 -1.00 6.44
C LEU A 81 -9.02 -1.07 5.88
N LEU A 82 -9.34 -2.12 5.12
CA LEU A 82 -10.69 -2.36 4.60
C LEU A 82 -11.68 -2.59 5.74
N GLU A 83 -11.33 -3.39 6.75
CA GLU A 83 -12.16 -3.59 7.94
C GLU A 83 -12.47 -2.26 8.64
N HIS A 84 -11.45 -1.41 8.84
CA HIS A 84 -11.63 -0.10 9.45
C HIS A 84 -12.48 0.84 8.57
N PHE A 85 -12.25 0.84 7.26
CA PHE A 85 -13.03 1.62 6.31
C PHE A 85 -14.53 1.28 6.38
N LEU A 86 -14.87 0.00 6.43
CA LEU A 86 -16.27 -0.46 6.47
C LEU A 86 -16.97 -0.19 7.80
N ARG A 87 -16.23 0.19 8.86
CA ARG A 87 -16.83 0.67 10.13
C ARG A 87 -17.29 2.13 10.06
N ILE A 88 -16.84 2.88 9.04
CA ILE A 88 -17.24 4.28 8.85
C ILE A 88 -18.69 4.30 8.37
N PRO A 89 -19.58 5.09 9.01
CA PRO A 89 -20.98 5.22 8.56
C PRO A 89 -21.03 5.64 7.08
N ASP A 90 -21.91 5.00 6.33
CA ASP A 90 -22.13 5.24 4.89
C ASP A 90 -20.91 5.02 4.00
N ALA A 91 -19.85 4.39 4.51
CA ALA A 91 -18.74 3.95 3.67
C ALA A 91 -19.16 2.71 2.88
N LYS A 92 -18.80 2.70 1.60
CA LYS A 92 -19.06 1.55 0.72
C LYS A 92 -17.92 1.35 -0.25
N ILE A 93 -17.71 0.10 -0.67
CA ILE A 93 -16.80 -0.26 -1.73
C ILE A 93 -17.59 -0.80 -2.92
N LEU A 94 -17.21 -0.37 -4.11
CA LEU A 94 -17.74 -0.85 -5.38
C LEU A 94 -16.67 -1.68 -6.05
N TRP A 95 -16.74 -2.99 -5.89
CA TRP A 95 -15.86 -3.96 -6.52
C TRP A 95 -16.23 -4.15 -7.99
N ARG A 96 -15.23 -4.47 -8.85
CA ARG A 96 -15.39 -4.65 -10.29
C ARG A 96 -15.90 -3.41 -11.01
N HIS A 97 -15.60 -2.25 -10.45
CA HIS A 97 -15.93 -0.96 -11.02
C HIS A 97 -14.65 -0.27 -11.47
N LYS A 98 -14.38 -0.29 -12.76
CA LYS A 98 -13.15 0.26 -13.32
C LYS A 98 -13.35 1.72 -13.72
N VAL A 99 -12.61 2.64 -13.11
CA VAL A 99 -12.56 4.04 -13.54
C VAL A 99 -11.88 4.12 -14.90
N VAL A 100 -12.55 4.73 -15.88
CA VAL A 100 -12.05 4.90 -17.24
C VAL A 100 -11.71 6.34 -17.58
N SER A 101 -12.40 7.29 -16.95
CA SER A 101 -12.09 8.72 -17.07
C SER A 101 -12.71 9.51 -15.93
N ILE A 102 -12.27 10.75 -15.78
CA ILE A 102 -12.86 11.75 -14.91
C ILE A 102 -12.97 13.06 -15.65
N ASP A 103 -14.03 13.80 -15.41
CA ASP A 103 -14.16 15.22 -15.73
C ASP A 103 -14.74 15.97 -14.54
N GLN A 104 -14.61 17.29 -14.55
CA GLN A 104 -15.06 18.14 -13.44
C GLN A 104 -15.45 19.51 -13.97
N ASP A 105 -16.31 20.18 -13.22
CA ASP A 105 -16.62 21.60 -13.36
C ASP A 105 -16.53 22.28 -11.97
N ASP A 106 -17.03 23.51 -11.87
CA ASP A 106 -16.97 24.29 -10.62
C ASP A 106 -17.83 23.73 -9.49
N ASN A 107 -18.73 22.78 -9.77
CA ASN A 107 -19.72 22.27 -8.82
C ASN A 107 -19.48 20.82 -8.43
N GLU A 108 -18.98 19.97 -9.35
CA GLU A 108 -18.83 18.54 -9.09
C GLU A 108 -17.71 17.90 -9.93
N ALA A 109 -17.24 16.76 -9.45
CA ALA A 109 -16.42 15.84 -10.22
C ALA A 109 -17.25 14.62 -10.65
N ARG A 110 -17.12 14.21 -11.92
CA ARG A 110 -17.81 13.06 -12.52
C ARG A 110 -16.80 11.98 -12.86
N VAL A 111 -17.01 10.81 -12.29
CA VAL A 111 -16.17 9.63 -12.46
C VAL A 111 -16.89 8.64 -13.37
N HIS A 112 -16.36 8.42 -14.58
CA HIS A 112 -16.90 7.46 -15.54
C HIS A 112 -16.32 6.08 -15.25
N ILE A 113 -17.20 5.10 -15.11
CA ILE A 113 -16.84 3.73 -14.71
C ILE A 113 -17.39 2.71 -15.69
N GLU A 114 -16.65 1.63 -15.85
CA GLU A 114 -17.11 0.38 -16.45
C GLU A 114 -17.43 -0.61 -15.33
N THR A 115 -18.61 -1.20 -15.39
CA THR A 115 -19.13 -2.20 -14.45
C THR A 115 -19.50 -3.46 -15.21
N PRO A 116 -19.76 -4.59 -14.54
CA PRO A 116 -20.26 -5.81 -15.19
C PRO A 116 -21.58 -5.60 -15.96
N GLU A 117 -22.37 -4.61 -15.53
CA GLU A 117 -23.69 -4.30 -16.12
C GLU A 117 -23.59 -3.25 -17.26
N GLY A 118 -22.43 -2.63 -17.44
CA GLY A 118 -22.20 -1.62 -18.46
C GLY A 118 -21.50 -0.37 -17.94
N LYS A 119 -21.62 0.74 -18.67
CA LYS A 119 -21.03 2.02 -18.29
C LYS A 119 -21.95 2.82 -17.38
N SER A 120 -21.35 3.51 -16.41
CA SER A 120 -22.07 4.37 -15.46
C SER A 120 -21.21 5.59 -15.09
N THR A 121 -21.81 6.56 -14.44
CA THR A 121 -21.14 7.77 -13.93
C THR A 121 -21.52 7.99 -12.47
N LEU A 122 -20.52 8.29 -11.66
CA LEU A 122 -20.67 8.71 -10.28
C LEU A 122 -20.30 10.19 -10.15
N SER A 123 -21.09 10.96 -9.42
CA SER A 123 -20.77 12.34 -9.06
C SER A 123 -20.31 12.44 -7.61
N ALA A 124 -19.37 13.35 -7.34
CA ALA A 124 -18.87 13.63 -6.00
C ALA A 124 -18.35 15.07 -5.92
N ASP A 125 -18.36 15.65 -4.71
CA ASP A 125 -17.73 16.93 -4.44
C ASP A 125 -16.21 16.85 -4.55
N TYR A 126 -15.62 15.71 -4.22
CA TYR A 126 -14.18 15.45 -4.26
C TYR A 126 -13.87 14.02 -4.73
N VAL A 127 -12.81 13.90 -5.54
CA VAL A 127 -12.27 12.61 -5.98
C VAL A 127 -10.79 12.53 -5.62
N ILE A 128 -10.40 11.44 -4.99
CA ILE A 128 -9.00 11.16 -4.65
C ILE A 128 -8.53 9.98 -5.49
N GLY A 129 -7.54 10.23 -6.37
CA GLY A 129 -6.93 9.21 -7.21
C GLY A 129 -5.86 8.43 -6.45
N CYS A 130 -6.15 7.17 -6.10
CA CYS A 130 -5.23 6.23 -5.46
C CYS A 130 -4.86 5.06 -6.37
N ASP A 131 -4.95 5.24 -7.70
CA ASP A 131 -4.86 4.21 -8.73
C ASP A 131 -3.43 3.98 -9.25
N GLY A 132 -2.42 4.37 -8.46
CA GLY A 132 -1.02 4.00 -8.62
C GLY A 132 -0.27 4.77 -9.72
N ALA A 133 0.93 4.28 -10.07
CA ALA A 133 1.83 4.95 -11.02
C ALA A 133 1.24 5.09 -12.42
N ASN A 134 0.39 4.14 -12.83
CA ASN A 134 -0.31 4.17 -14.13
C ASN A 134 -1.71 4.80 -14.03
N SER A 135 -1.87 5.77 -13.16
CA SER A 135 -3.12 6.42 -12.80
C SER A 135 -3.96 6.87 -13.99
N GLN A 136 -5.18 6.38 -14.06
CA GLN A 136 -6.18 6.80 -15.05
C GLN A 136 -6.73 8.19 -14.71
N ILE A 137 -6.86 8.50 -13.41
CA ILE A 137 -7.28 9.83 -12.93
C ILE A 137 -6.29 10.89 -13.40
N ARG A 138 -4.98 10.67 -13.19
CA ARG A 138 -3.94 11.58 -13.65
C ARG A 138 -3.99 11.80 -15.17
N ARG A 139 -4.13 10.71 -15.95
CA ARG A 139 -4.20 10.81 -17.41
C ARG A 139 -5.40 11.59 -17.89
N SER A 140 -6.55 11.41 -17.26
CA SER A 140 -7.77 12.14 -17.59
C SER A 140 -7.63 13.64 -17.35
N LEU A 141 -6.91 14.04 -16.29
CA LEU A 141 -6.73 15.44 -15.91
C LEU A 141 -5.59 16.14 -16.67
N PHE A 142 -4.48 15.44 -16.92
CA PHE A 142 -3.24 16.06 -17.40
C PHE A 142 -2.72 15.50 -18.73
N GLY A 143 -3.36 14.46 -19.27
CA GLY A 143 -2.91 13.75 -20.46
C GLY A 143 -1.88 12.66 -20.19
N ASP A 144 -1.74 11.74 -21.15
CA ASP A 144 -0.99 10.50 -20.99
C ASP A 144 0.50 10.69 -20.69
N LEU A 145 1.13 11.68 -21.31
CA LEU A 145 2.57 11.90 -21.23
C LEU A 145 2.98 12.99 -20.21
N ASN A 146 2.02 13.62 -19.56
CA ASN A 146 2.27 14.75 -18.67
C ASN A 146 2.56 14.28 -17.24
N TYR A 147 3.64 13.52 -17.09
CA TYR A 147 4.15 13.10 -15.80
C TYR A 147 5.58 13.64 -15.62
N PRO A 148 5.80 14.60 -14.73
CA PRO A 148 7.12 15.16 -14.51
C PRO A 148 8.05 14.13 -13.89
N GLY A 149 9.22 13.93 -14.47
CA GLY A 149 10.21 12.99 -13.99
C GLY A 149 10.84 12.17 -15.10
N GLU A 150 11.74 11.28 -14.72
CA GLU A 150 12.41 10.35 -15.61
C GLU A 150 12.42 8.93 -15.03
N THR A 151 12.47 7.94 -15.90
CA THR A 151 12.70 6.55 -15.49
C THR A 151 14.20 6.31 -15.38
N LEU A 152 14.65 5.92 -14.18
CA LEU A 152 16.05 5.58 -13.97
C LEU A 152 16.45 4.37 -14.83
N SER A 153 17.66 4.42 -15.41
CA SER A 153 18.21 3.31 -16.22
C SER A 153 18.55 2.07 -15.39
N LYS A 154 18.75 2.24 -14.07
CA LYS A 154 19.02 1.14 -13.14
C LYS A 154 17.72 0.53 -12.63
N GLN A 155 17.62 -0.79 -12.71
CA GLN A 155 16.48 -1.55 -12.20
C GLN A 155 16.84 -2.20 -10.86
N ILE A 156 15.87 -2.22 -9.94
CA ILE A 156 15.93 -3.00 -8.71
C ILE A 156 14.94 -4.14 -8.85
N ILE A 157 15.42 -5.36 -8.61
CA ILE A 157 14.55 -6.54 -8.56
C ILE A 157 14.21 -6.78 -7.10
N ALA A 158 12.93 -6.69 -6.76
CA ALA A 158 12.41 -7.08 -5.46
C ALA A 158 11.59 -8.36 -5.60
N THR A 159 11.84 -9.33 -4.73
CA THR A 159 11.10 -10.59 -4.72
C THR A 159 10.88 -11.05 -3.28
N ASN A 160 9.74 -11.67 -3.03
CA ASN A 160 9.48 -12.36 -1.79
C ASN A 160 9.80 -13.84 -1.97
N VAL A 161 10.59 -14.38 -1.06
CA VAL A 161 10.96 -15.79 -1.05
C VAL A 161 10.34 -16.44 0.18
N SER A 162 9.39 -17.35 -0.03
CA SER A 162 8.92 -18.22 1.05
C SER A 162 9.86 -19.42 1.13
N LYS A 163 10.58 -19.53 2.25
CA LYS A 163 11.39 -20.70 2.59
C LYS A 163 10.81 -21.33 3.84
N GLN A 164 10.38 -22.59 3.73
CA GLN A 164 10.17 -23.39 4.93
C GLN A 164 11.56 -23.68 5.54
N THR A 165 11.99 -22.86 6.48
CA THR A 165 13.16 -23.13 7.30
C THR A 165 12.68 -23.59 8.67
N ASN A 166 13.08 -24.80 9.08
CA ASN A 166 13.13 -25.11 10.51
C ASN A 166 14.11 -24.13 11.15
N CYS A 167 13.61 -23.15 11.89
CA CYS A 167 14.39 -22.13 12.61
C CYS A 167 15.49 -22.69 13.51
N ALA A 168 15.45 -24.00 13.81
CA ALA A 168 16.43 -24.67 14.65
C ALA A 168 17.81 -24.91 13.98
N GLN A 169 17.94 -24.70 12.66
CA GLN A 169 19.17 -25.02 11.93
C GLN A 169 19.90 -23.82 11.29
N THR A 170 19.31 -22.65 11.27
CA THR A 170 20.01 -21.45 10.83
C THR A 170 20.46 -20.70 12.07
N GLY A 171 21.75 -20.77 12.41
CA GLY A 171 22.38 -19.99 13.47
C GLY A 171 22.24 -18.49 13.26
N LEU A 172 21.02 -17.98 13.34
CA LEU A 172 20.72 -16.57 13.47
C LEU A 172 21.08 -16.17 14.89
N THR A 173 22.34 -15.82 15.09
CA THR A 173 22.78 -15.15 16.30
C THR A 173 21.93 -13.91 16.49
N ARG A 174 21.23 -13.82 17.63
CA ARG A 174 20.67 -12.56 18.12
C ARG A 174 21.81 -11.54 18.21
N TRP A 175 21.61 -10.40 17.61
CA TRP A 175 22.48 -9.22 17.75
C TRP A 175 22.13 -8.46 19.02
#